data_315f52eb1b8ad5523b4925530f2745e9
#
_entry.id   315f52eb1b8ad5523b4925530f2745e9
#
_cell.length_a   1.000
_cell.length_b   1.000
_cell.length_c   1.000
_cell.angle_alpha   90.00
_cell.angle_beta   90.00
_cell.angle_gamma   90.00
#
_symmetry.space_group_name_H-M   'P 1'
#
loop_
_entity.id
_entity.type
_entity.pdbx_description
1 polymer ?
#
loop_
_entity_poly.entity_id
_entity_poly.type
_entity_poly.pdbx_seq_one_letter_code
_entity_poly.pdbx_strand_id
1 'polypeptide(L)'
;MNVPTRVRFALMLFAMPAVALHAEEFTLRVLAQESLPPKWLRIHGKPDGACPSILAALSKAEPRLRFTGMSDFASMPMIETGLESGRVECACALLDTPLRRQIAVPSSQPLYIVKHKVAVAARDKVEIKSLDDLVRLNPIIATSRGAGYAEQLRALGLEVDDSTGDNLVNIKKIMAGHGRFFYMNQMTLEWIVRENRLGGQVRILPAVLKEEPVYFWVSKRADPAVAPLLEQALQKIRASGELARINQRWLAEH
;
A
#
# COMPACT_ATOMS: atom_id res chain seq x y z
N MET A 1 73.14 4.73 57.13
CA MET A 1 71.97 3.89 56.98
C MET A 1 70.93 4.72 56.19
N ASN A 2 70.80 4.47 54.82
CA ASN A 2 69.91 5.21 53.96
C ASN A 2 68.63 4.38 53.72
N VAL A 3 67.49 4.97 54.03
CA VAL A 3 66.15 4.37 53.76
C VAL A 3 65.64 4.94 52.45
N PRO A 4 65.25 4.10 51.46
CA PRO A 4 64.71 4.62 50.17
C PRO A 4 63.22 4.92 50.32
N THR A 5 62.83 6.14 49.94
CA THR A 5 61.45 6.62 49.81
C THR A 5 60.78 5.99 48.62
N ARG A 6 59.74 5.17 48.84
CA ARG A 6 58.90 4.59 47.76
C ARG A 6 57.86 5.63 47.33
N VAL A 7 57.96 6.13 46.09
CA VAL A 7 56.96 6.95 45.43
C VAL A 7 55.86 6.02 44.88
N ARG A 8 54.63 6.16 45.40
CA ARG A 8 53.43 5.48 44.89
C ARG A 8 52.83 6.33 43.78
N PHE A 9 52.94 5.86 42.56
CA PHE A 9 52.17 6.41 41.43
C PHE A 9 50.71 5.94 41.56
N ALA A 10 49.77 6.87 41.80
CA ALA A 10 48.34 6.63 41.75
C ALA A 10 47.87 6.77 40.28
N LEU A 11 47.48 5.67 39.67
CA LEU A 11 46.88 5.64 38.37
C LEU A 11 45.42 6.10 38.50
N MET A 12 45.11 7.37 38.13
CA MET A 12 43.73 7.84 38.04
C MET A 12 43.14 7.30 36.74
N LEU A 13 42.27 6.29 36.81
CA LEU A 13 41.40 5.89 35.71
C LEU A 13 40.33 6.98 35.52
N PHE A 14 40.42 7.73 34.42
CA PHE A 14 39.33 8.58 33.95
C PHE A 14 38.24 7.69 33.33
N ALA A 15 37.14 7.48 34.03
CA ALA A 15 35.92 6.90 33.46
C ALA A 15 35.29 7.94 32.54
N MET A 16 35.44 7.77 31.22
CA MET A 16 34.68 8.55 30.23
C MET A 16 33.20 8.13 30.32
N PRO A 17 32.26 9.09 30.50
CA PRO A 17 30.85 8.76 30.45
C PRO A 17 30.54 8.30 29.00
N ALA A 18 30.00 7.09 28.85
CA ALA A 18 29.45 6.62 27.59
C ALA A 18 28.24 7.52 27.24
N VAL A 19 28.41 8.44 26.31
CA VAL A 19 27.29 9.19 25.71
C VAL A 19 26.50 8.17 24.95
N ALA A 20 25.34 7.75 25.47
CA ALA A 20 24.37 6.96 24.74
C ALA A 20 23.90 7.83 23.57
N LEU A 21 24.37 7.54 22.34
CA LEU A 21 23.81 8.09 21.13
C LEU A 21 22.36 7.58 21.05
N HIS A 22 21.40 8.41 21.44
CA HIS A 22 19.99 8.14 21.16
C HIS A 22 19.85 8.22 19.64
N ALA A 23 19.64 7.07 19.00
CA ALA A 23 19.30 7.04 17.58
C ALA A 23 17.95 7.77 17.40
N GLU A 24 17.92 8.77 16.54
CA GLU A 24 16.73 9.57 16.25
C GLU A 24 15.59 8.66 15.80
N GLU A 25 14.41 8.75 16.46
CA GLU A 25 13.21 7.99 16.12
C GLU A 25 12.30 8.84 15.22
N PHE A 26 11.76 8.23 14.19
CA PHE A 26 10.84 8.86 13.22
C PHE A 26 9.44 8.28 13.42
N THR A 27 8.49 9.11 13.81
CA THR A 27 7.07 8.76 13.87
C THR A 27 6.41 9.17 12.57
N LEU A 28 5.98 8.19 11.79
CA LEU A 28 5.46 8.36 10.44
C LEU A 28 3.95 8.10 10.43
N ARG A 29 3.17 9.06 9.99
CA ARG A 29 1.74 8.89 9.83
C ARG A 29 1.41 8.24 8.49
N VAL A 30 0.61 7.16 8.56
CA VAL A 30 0.10 6.40 7.42
C VAL A 30 -1.41 6.31 7.56
N LEU A 31 -2.15 6.67 6.52
CA LEU A 31 -3.60 6.46 6.48
C LEU A 31 -3.93 5.12 5.81
N ALA A 32 -4.94 4.44 6.35
CA ALA A 32 -5.52 3.26 5.73
C ALA A 32 -6.37 3.66 4.52
N GLN A 33 -6.17 3.03 3.38
CA GLN A 33 -7.02 3.26 2.22
C GLN A 33 -8.37 2.57 2.40
N GLU A 34 -9.46 3.33 2.25
CA GLU A 34 -10.82 2.83 2.31
C GLU A 34 -11.11 1.80 1.22
N SER A 35 -12.02 0.85 1.54
CA SER A 35 -12.64 -0.07 0.58
C SER A 35 -11.67 -0.89 -0.28
N LEU A 36 -10.47 -1.18 0.24
CA LEU A 36 -9.43 -1.91 -0.49
C LEU A 36 -8.90 -3.15 0.27
N PRO A 37 -9.78 -4.13 0.61
CA PRO A 37 -9.33 -5.40 1.16
C PRO A 37 -8.60 -6.25 0.10
N PRO A 38 -7.71 -7.18 0.48
CA PRO A 38 -7.17 -7.43 1.82
C PRO A 38 -5.95 -6.53 2.16
N LYS A 39 -5.68 -5.50 1.36
CA LYS A 39 -4.60 -4.53 1.60
C LYS A 39 -4.79 -3.84 2.95
N TRP A 40 -5.99 -3.33 3.21
CA TRP A 40 -6.42 -2.71 4.45
C TRP A 40 -7.74 -3.29 4.92
N LEU A 41 -7.76 -3.78 6.14
CA LEU A 41 -8.93 -4.34 6.82
C LEU A 41 -9.11 -3.68 8.18
N ARG A 42 -10.36 -3.75 8.69
CA ARG A 42 -10.66 -3.44 10.08
C ARG A 42 -11.27 -4.68 10.72
N ILE A 43 -10.50 -5.38 11.56
CA ILE A 43 -10.95 -6.59 12.25
C ILE A 43 -11.05 -6.27 13.73
N HIS A 44 -12.24 -6.44 14.31
CA HIS A 44 -12.51 -6.07 15.72
C HIS A 44 -12.05 -4.65 16.09
N GLY A 45 -12.26 -3.68 15.19
CA GLY A 45 -11.88 -2.29 15.37
C GLY A 45 -10.39 -1.98 15.17
N LYS A 46 -9.54 -2.98 14.92
CA LYS A 46 -8.10 -2.82 14.71
C LYS A 46 -7.74 -2.90 13.22
N PRO A 47 -6.71 -2.17 12.77
CA PRO A 47 -6.18 -2.30 11.42
C PRO A 47 -5.53 -3.67 11.23
N ASP A 48 -5.83 -4.33 10.11
CA ASP A 48 -5.26 -5.62 9.70
C ASP A 48 -5.10 -5.65 8.17
N GLY A 49 -4.44 -6.68 7.63
CA GLY A 49 -4.22 -6.84 6.20
C GLY A 49 -2.74 -6.77 5.79
N ALA A 50 -2.52 -6.71 4.47
CA ALA A 50 -1.17 -6.69 3.92
C ALA A 50 -0.35 -5.48 4.38
N CYS A 51 -0.90 -4.27 4.30
CA CYS A 51 -0.18 -3.06 4.68
C CYS A 51 0.13 -2.96 6.18
N PRO A 52 -0.80 -3.19 7.12
CA PRO A 52 -0.46 -3.27 8.54
C PRO A 52 0.63 -4.31 8.84
N SER A 53 0.60 -5.48 8.18
CA SER A 53 1.64 -6.50 8.34
C SER A 53 3.01 -6.04 7.83
N ILE A 54 3.06 -5.34 6.68
CA ILE A 54 4.29 -4.75 6.13
C ILE A 54 4.83 -3.68 7.08
N LEU A 55 3.99 -2.77 7.57
CA LEU A 55 4.40 -1.70 8.49
C LEU A 55 4.97 -2.25 9.80
N ALA A 56 4.35 -3.30 10.36
CA ALA A 56 4.85 -3.99 11.55
C ALA A 56 6.22 -4.65 11.28
N ALA A 57 6.40 -5.28 10.11
CA ALA A 57 7.67 -5.88 9.72
C ALA A 57 8.77 -4.81 9.51
N LEU A 58 8.43 -3.64 8.95
CA LEU A 58 9.36 -2.52 8.79
C LEU A 58 9.82 -1.96 10.13
N SER A 59 8.89 -1.71 11.09
CA SER A 59 9.26 -1.26 12.45
C SER A 59 10.12 -2.29 13.19
N LYS A 60 9.90 -3.59 12.96
CA LYS A 60 10.73 -4.66 13.53
C LYS A 60 12.14 -4.67 12.92
N ALA A 61 12.24 -4.46 11.60
CA ALA A 61 13.53 -4.46 10.89
C ALA A 61 14.35 -3.19 11.14
N GLU A 62 13.69 -2.07 11.42
CA GLU A 62 14.28 -0.77 11.74
C GLU A 62 13.46 -0.10 12.87
N PRO A 63 13.85 -0.29 14.13
CA PRO A 63 13.09 0.20 15.30
C PRO A 63 12.95 1.72 15.40
N ARG A 64 13.77 2.47 14.66
CA ARG A 64 13.64 3.95 14.56
C ARG A 64 12.41 4.37 13.75
N LEU A 65 11.83 3.49 12.92
CA LEU A 65 10.61 3.77 12.17
C LEU A 65 9.39 3.32 12.98
N ARG A 66 8.57 4.27 13.39
CA ARG A 66 7.30 4.04 14.09
C ARG A 66 6.15 4.53 13.21
N PHE A 67 5.15 3.69 13.00
CA PHE A 67 4.00 4.04 12.16
C PHE A 67 2.76 4.30 13.02
N THR A 68 2.05 5.39 12.70
CA THR A 68 0.80 5.82 13.36
C THR A 68 -0.29 6.07 12.30
N GLY A 69 -1.54 6.26 12.74
CA GLY A 69 -2.65 6.61 11.84
C GLY A 69 -3.26 5.44 11.07
N MET A 70 -2.78 4.20 11.26
CA MET A 70 -3.29 3.02 10.55
C MET A 70 -4.78 2.72 10.81
N SER A 71 -5.36 3.27 11.86
CA SER A 71 -6.80 3.16 12.15
C SER A 71 -7.66 4.23 11.46
N ASP A 72 -7.02 5.24 10.86
CA ASP A 72 -7.66 6.36 10.17
C ASP A 72 -7.86 5.96 8.71
N PHE A 73 -9.08 5.55 8.36
CA PHE A 73 -9.42 5.19 6.98
C PHE A 73 -9.76 6.45 6.19
N ALA A 74 -9.19 6.56 4.99
CA ALA A 74 -9.33 7.72 4.12
C ALA A 74 -9.44 7.32 2.64
N SER A 75 -10.11 8.16 1.87
CA SER A 75 -10.16 8.03 0.42
C SER A 75 -8.78 8.31 -0.21
N MET A 76 -8.54 7.78 -1.42
CA MET A 76 -7.26 7.99 -2.10
C MET A 76 -6.90 9.48 -2.29
N PRO A 77 -7.82 10.37 -2.72
CA PRO A 77 -7.54 11.80 -2.81
C PRO A 77 -7.11 12.43 -1.47
N MET A 78 -7.70 12.00 -0.33
CA MET A 78 -7.29 12.49 0.98
C MET A 78 -5.88 12.03 1.36
N ILE A 79 -5.51 10.78 1.01
CA ILE A 79 -4.15 10.26 1.23
C ILE A 79 -3.16 11.06 0.39
N GLU A 80 -3.44 11.31 -0.89
CA GLU A 80 -2.59 12.10 -1.80
C GLU A 80 -2.42 13.54 -1.31
N THR A 81 -3.50 14.23 -0.92
CA THR A 81 -3.44 15.56 -0.30
C THR A 81 -2.62 15.55 1.00
N GLY A 82 -2.73 14.47 1.79
CA GLY A 82 -1.94 14.28 3.00
C GLY A 82 -0.44 14.16 2.69
N LEU A 83 -0.06 13.37 1.68
CA LEU A 83 1.34 13.22 1.22
C LEU A 83 1.89 14.54 0.68
N GLU A 84 1.11 15.28 -0.13
CA GLU A 84 1.50 16.56 -0.71
C GLU A 84 1.78 17.61 0.37
N SER A 85 0.92 17.67 1.39
CA SER A 85 1.06 18.62 2.50
C SER A 85 2.04 18.19 3.59
N GLY A 86 2.52 16.94 3.60
CA GLY A 86 3.36 16.37 4.64
C GLY A 86 2.61 15.99 5.93
N ARG A 87 1.27 16.05 5.93
CA ARG A 87 0.44 15.57 7.06
C ARG A 87 0.37 14.05 7.12
N VAL A 88 0.72 13.39 6.04
CA VAL A 88 0.92 11.95 5.89
C VAL A 88 2.33 11.78 5.36
N GLU A 89 3.21 11.14 6.11
CA GLU A 89 4.59 10.99 5.72
C GLU A 89 4.80 9.84 4.75
N CYS A 90 3.96 8.81 4.79
CA CYS A 90 4.11 7.68 3.87
C CYS A 90 2.78 6.97 3.55
N ALA A 91 2.80 6.23 2.45
CA ALA A 91 1.68 5.41 2.00
C ALA A 91 2.16 4.03 1.52
N CYS A 92 1.37 3.01 1.87
CA CYS A 92 1.70 1.62 1.58
C CYS A 92 0.97 1.13 0.33
N ALA A 93 1.71 0.53 -0.58
CA ALA A 93 1.22 -0.21 -1.74
C ALA A 93 0.32 0.61 -2.69
N LEU A 94 0.86 1.70 -3.22
CA LEU A 94 0.19 2.49 -4.25
C LEU A 94 0.86 2.26 -5.62
N LEU A 95 0.06 2.35 -6.68
CA LEU A 95 0.54 2.36 -8.07
C LEU A 95 1.44 3.58 -8.33
N ASP A 96 2.36 3.42 -9.24
CA ASP A 96 3.18 4.51 -9.75
C ASP A 96 2.38 5.36 -10.75
N THR A 97 2.19 6.63 -10.42
CA THR A 97 1.50 7.58 -11.28
C THR A 97 2.27 8.91 -11.35
N PRO A 98 2.13 9.68 -12.45
CA PRO A 98 2.75 10.99 -12.57
C PRO A 98 2.44 11.92 -11.39
N LEU A 99 1.18 11.95 -10.93
CA LEU A 99 0.75 12.75 -9.78
C LEU A 99 1.52 12.35 -8.50
N ARG A 100 1.59 11.05 -8.20
CA ARG A 100 2.29 10.56 -7.01
C ARG A 100 3.77 10.86 -7.02
N ARG A 101 4.42 10.78 -8.20
CA ARG A 101 5.82 11.18 -8.37
C ARG A 101 6.08 12.67 -8.13
N GLN A 102 5.08 13.52 -8.26
CA GLN A 102 5.20 14.95 -7.94
C GLN A 102 5.25 15.18 -6.42
N ILE A 103 4.49 14.44 -5.63
CA ILE A 103 4.26 14.66 -4.19
C ILE A 103 5.06 13.72 -3.28
N ALA A 104 5.50 12.56 -3.77
CA ALA A 104 6.18 11.53 -2.99
C ALA A 104 7.23 10.78 -3.81
N VAL A 105 8.07 10.01 -3.13
CA VAL A 105 9.11 9.16 -3.71
C VAL A 105 8.75 7.69 -3.47
N PRO A 106 8.72 6.85 -4.51
CA PRO A 106 8.48 5.42 -4.36
C PRO A 106 9.72 4.69 -3.85
N SER A 107 9.53 3.55 -3.18
CA SER A 107 10.61 2.59 -2.90
C SER A 107 11.27 2.11 -4.20
N SER A 108 12.55 1.73 -4.13
CA SER A 108 13.34 1.31 -5.31
C SER A 108 12.78 0.04 -5.98
N GLN A 109 12.11 -0.82 -5.18
CA GLN A 109 11.49 -2.04 -5.66
C GLN A 109 10.03 -2.12 -5.23
N PRO A 110 9.16 -2.77 -6.02
CA PRO A 110 7.75 -2.92 -5.69
C PRO A 110 7.56 -3.81 -4.45
N LEU A 111 6.50 -3.58 -3.69
CA LEU A 111 6.09 -4.46 -2.60
C LEU A 111 5.51 -5.78 -3.14
N TYR A 112 4.70 -5.69 -4.18
CA TYR A 112 4.10 -6.81 -4.92
C TYR A 112 3.53 -6.32 -6.25
N ILE A 113 3.05 -7.26 -7.08
CA ILE A 113 2.38 -6.98 -8.35
C ILE A 113 0.89 -7.16 -8.13
N VAL A 114 0.07 -6.22 -8.64
CA VAL A 114 -1.39 -6.36 -8.69
C VAL A 114 -1.82 -6.75 -10.09
N LYS A 115 -2.79 -7.67 -10.18
CA LYS A 115 -3.45 -8.08 -11.41
C LYS A 115 -4.78 -7.34 -11.53
N HIS A 116 -5.03 -6.70 -12.65
CA HIS A 116 -6.28 -6.01 -12.92
C HIS A 116 -7.21 -6.89 -13.73
N LYS A 117 -8.44 -7.01 -13.26
CA LYS A 117 -9.53 -7.75 -13.92
C LYS A 117 -10.78 -6.89 -13.98
N VAL A 118 -11.79 -7.40 -14.65
CA VAL A 118 -13.14 -6.83 -14.65
C VAL A 118 -14.15 -7.79 -14.05
N ALA A 119 -15.11 -7.23 -13.34
CA ALA A 119 -16.31 -7.94 -12.91
C ALA A 119 -17.51 -7.43 -13.71
N VAL A 120 -18.48 -8.33 -13.94
CA VAL A 120 -19.75 -8.06 -14.61
C VAL A 120 -20.90 -8.66 -13.82
N ALA A 121 -22.14 -8.25 -14.07
CA ALA A 121 -23.31 -8.95 -13.56
C ALA A 121 -23.32 -10.41 -14.04
N ALA A 122 -23.69 -11.37 -13.21
CA ALA A 122 -23.64 -12.80 -13.57
C ALA A 122 -24.49 -13.17 -14.81
N ARG A 123 -25.55 -12.39 -15.09
CA ARG A 123 -26.39 -12.55 -16.30
C ARG A 123 -25.68 -12.11 -17.59
N ASP A 124 -24.65 -11.26 -17.51
CA ASP A 124 -23.87 -10.83 -18.66
C ASP A 124 -22.93 -11.95 -19.11
N LYS A 125 -23.07 -12.39 -20.36
CA LYS A 125 -22.28 -13.48 -20.95
C LYS A 125 -21.06 -12.98 -21.74
N VAL A 126 -20.73 -11.69 -21.61
CA VAL A 126 -19.57 -11.11 -22.27
C VAL A 126 -18.28 -11.82 -21.87
N GLU A 127 -17.38 -11.94 -22.82
CA GLU A 127 -16.00 -12.38 -22.60
C GLU A 127 -15.05 -11.27 -23.01
N ILE A 128 -14.05 -11.00 -22.17
CA ILE A 128 -12.98 -10.04 -22.38
C ILE A 128 -11.66 -10.78 -22.19
N LYS A 129 -10.76 -10.62 -23.15
CA LYS A 129 -9.43 -11.25 -23.12
C LYS A 129 -8.30 -10.22 -23.02
N SER A 130 -8.58 -8.96 -23.34
CA SER A 130 -7.57 -7.88 -23.35
C SER A 130 -8.21 -6.51 -23.08
N LEU A 131 -7.38 -5.50 -22.85
CA LEU A 131 -7.83 -4.10 -22.80
C LEU A 131 -8.41 -3.64 -24.14
N ASP A 132 -7.88 -4.13 -25.27
CA ASP A 132 -8.40 -3.81 -26.60
C ASP A 132 -9.85 -4.28 -26.80
N ASP A 133 -10.25 -5.38 -26.14
CA ASP A 133 -11.63 -5.81 -26.15
C ASP A 133 -12.55 -4.80 -25.45
N LEU A 134 -12.10 -4.23 -24.32
CA LEU A 134 -12.84 -3.15 -23.65
C LEU A 134 -12.93 -1.91 -24.51
N VAL A 135 -11.84 -1.51 -25.17
CA VAL A 135 -11.81 -0.36 -26.08
C VAL A 135 -12.79 -0.56 -27.23
N ARG A 136 -12.80 -1.75 -27.86
CA ARG A 136 -13.73 -2.06 -28.96
C ARG A 136 -15.19 -2.04 -28.53
N LEU A 137 -15.49 -2.51 -27.32
CA LEU A 137 -16.86 -2.52 -26.79
C LEU A 137 -17.31 -1.14 -26.34
N ASN A 138 -16.37 -0.27 -26.02
CA ASN A 138 -16.55 1.10 -25.53
C ASN A 138 -17.67 1.23 -24.46
N PRO A 139 -17.62 0.45 -23.37
CA PRO A 139 -18.61 0.51 -22.30
C PRO A 139 -18.29 1.61 -21.31
N ILE A 140 -19.29 1.97 -20.47
CA ILE A 140 -19.01 2.68 -19.22
C ILE A 140 -18.37 1.70 -18.25
N ILE A 141 -17.19 2.05 -17.75
CA ILE A 141 -16.41 1.25 -16.79
C ILE A 141 -16.45 1.91 -15.42
N ALA A 142 -17.07 1.24 -14.45
CA ALA A 142 -16.99 1.66 -13.05
C ALA A 142 -15.61 1.35 -12.49
N THR A 143 -15.09 2.24 -11.65
CA THR A 143 -13.86 2.01 -10.89
C THR A 143 -13.84 2.82 -9.59
N SER A 144 -12.82 2.61 -8.75
CA SER A 144 -12.69 3.32 -7.48
C SER A 144 -12.21 4.75 -7.69
N ARG A 145 -12.83 5.72 -6.99
CA ARG A 145 -12.39 7.13 -7.01
C ARG A 145 -10.91 7.25 -6.61
N GLY A 146 -10.14 8.00 -7.41
CA GLY A 146 -8.72 8.23 -7.19
C GLY A 146 -7.83 7.02 -7.46
N ALA A 147 -8.37 5.96 -8.06
CA ALA A 147 -7.55 4.84 -8.50
C ALA A 147 -6.64 5.26 -9.67
N GLY A 148 -5.34 4.94 -9.57
CA GLY A 148 -4.36 5.33 -10.60
C GLY A 148 -4.69 4.79 -12.00
N TYR A 149 -5.40 3.67 -12.09
CA TYR A 149 -5.83 3.10 -13.36
C TYR A 149 -7.04 3.80 -14.00
N ALA A 150 -7.77 4.65 -13.27
CA ALA A 150 -8.87 5.44 -13.86
C ALA A 150 -8.36 6.36 -14.98
N GLU A 151 -7.24 7.06 -14.74
CA GLU A 151 -6.59 7.90 -15.74
C GLU A 151 -6.08 7.08 -16.93
N GLN A 152 -5.52 5.89 -16.68
CA GLN A 152 -5.05 4.99 -17.72
C GLN A 152 -6.20 4.52 -18.64
N LEU A 153 -7.36 4.18 -18.08
CA LEU A 153 -8.54 3.81 -18.85
C LEU A 153 -9.06 4.98 -19.68
N ARG A 154 -9.09 6.20 -19.12
CA ARG A 154 -9.47 7.41 -19.87
C ARG A 154 -8.50 7.71 -21.01
N ALA A 155 -7.19 7.50 -20.79
CA ALA A 155 -6.18 7.66 -21.85
C ALA A 155 -6.36 6.68 -23.02
N LEU A 156 -7.05 5.55 -22.81
CA LEU A 156 -7.45 4.60 -23.85
C LEU A 156 -8.78 5.01 -24.54
N GLY A 157 -9.36 6.16 -24.20
CA GLY A 157 -10.62 6.64 -24.75
C GLY A 157 -11.87 6.04 -24.09
N LEU A 158 -11.74 5.32 -22.98
CA LEU A 158 -12.87 4.68 -22.30
C LEU A 158 -13.61 5.68 -21.40
N GLU A 159 -14.93 5.56 -21.33
CA GLU A 159 -15.75 6.28 -20.36
C GLU A 159 -15.63 5.62 -18.99
N VAL A 160 -15.24 6.41 -17.98
CA VAL A 160 -14.95 5.92 -16.62
C VAL A 160 -15.87 6.57 -15.59
N ASP A 161 -16.66 5.76 -14.90
CA ASP A 161 -17.42 6.15 -13.71
C ASP A 161 -16.58 5.86 -12.46
N ASP A 162 -15.92 6.87 -11.93
CA ASP A 162 -15.22 6.86 -10.64
C ASP A 162 -15.91 7.77 -9.59
N SER A 163 -17.23 7.85 -9.65
CA SER A 163 -18.04 8.70 -8.78
C SER A 163 -18.02 8.30 -7.31
N THR A 164 -17.59 7.06 -6.98
CA THR A 164 -17.45 6.60 -5.59
C THR A 164 -16.15 5.84 -5.34
N GLY A 165 -15.61 5.95 -4.11
CA GLY A 165 -14.51 5.13 -3.62
C GLY A 165 -14.96 3.80 -2.99
N ASP A 166 -16.27 3.62 -2.73
CA ASP A 166 -16.82 2.39 -2.17
C ASP A 166 -16.95 1.30 -3.27
N ASN A 167 -16.09 0.30 -3.18
CA ASN A 167 -16.02 -0.77 -4.18
C ASN A 167 -17.23 -1.71 -4.14
N LEU A 168 -17.90 -1.88 -3.00
CA LEU A 168 -19.14 -2.63 -2.93
C LEU A 168 -20.28 -1.88 -3.64
N VAL A 169 -20.34 -0.55 -3.52
CA VAL A 169 -21.27 0.29 -4.28
C VAL A 169 -21.01 0.17 -5.77
N ASN A 170 -19.74 0.18 -6.21
CA ASN A 170 -19.40 -0.02 -7.63
C ASN A 170 -19.88 -1.38 -8.16
N ILE A 171 -19.72 -2.45 -7.39
CA ILE A 171 -20.27 -3.77 -7.73
C ILE A 171 -21.81 -3.73 -7.82
N LYS A 172 -22.49 -3.07 -6.87
CA LYS A 172 -23.95 -2.92 -6.90
C LYS A 172 -24.43 -2.15 -8.13
N LYS A 173 -23.67 -1.13 -8.58
CA LYS A 173 -23.99 -0.41 -9.84
C LYS A 173 -24.04 -1.35 -11.04
N ILE A 174 -23.01 -2.18 -11.25
CA ILE A 174 -23.01 -3.12 -12.39
C ILE A 174 -24.12 -4.18 -12.27
N MET A 175 -24.45 -4.63 -11.07
CA MET A 175 -25.59 -5.53 -10.83
C MET A 175 -26.93 -4.88 -11.21
N ALA A 176 -27.09 -3.59 -10.94
CA ALA A 176 -28.28 -2.79 -11.28
C ALA A 176 -28.32 -2.35 -12.75
N GLY A 177 -27.23 -2.53 -13.51
CA GLY A 177 -27.13 -2.08 -14.90
C GLY A 177 -26.67 -0.63 -15.07
N HIS A 178 -26.18 0.01 -14.01
CA HIS A 178 -25.52 1.32 -14.06
C HIS A 178 -24.03 1.13 -14.38
N GLY A 179 -23.70 0.99 -15.64
CA GLY A 179 -22.42 0.53 -16.14
C GLY A 179 -22.40 -0.99 -16.37
N ARG A 180 -21.46 -1.45 -17.18
CA ARG A 180 -21.37 -2.86 -17.57
C ARG A 180 -20.23 -3.58 -16.84
N PHE A 181 -19.09 -2.90 -16.65
CA PHE A 181 -17.88 -3.46 -16.09
C PHE A 181 -17.45 -2.71 -14.82
N PHE A 182 -16.92 -3.45 -13.86
CA PHE A 182 -16.16 -2.89 -12.74
C PHE A 182 -14.71 -3.34 -12.87
N TYR A 183 -13.82 -2.41 -13.18
CA TYR A 183 -12.38 -2.63 -13.33
C TYR A 183 -11.68 -2.42 -12.00
N MET A 184 -10.98 -3.44 -11.50
CA MET A 184 -10.34 -3.42 -10.19
C MET A 184 -9.22 -4.45 -10.11
N ASN A 185 -8.33 -4.33 -9.10
CA ASN A 185 -7.39 -5.41 -8.82
C ASN A 185 -8.12 -6.69 -8.37
N GLN A 186 -7.60 -7.83 -8.83
CA GLN A 186 -8.18 -9.15 -8.62
C GLN A 186 -8.46 -9.46 -7.15
N MET A 187 -7.48 -9.22 -6.27
CA MET A 187 -7.58 -9.56 -4.84
C MET A 187 -8.78 -8.87 -4.16
N THR A 188 -8.97 -7.58 -4.46
CA THR A 188 -10.11 -6.81 -3.93
C THR A 188 -11.42 -7.30 -4.50
N LEU A 189 -11.48 -7.60 -5.81
CA LEU A 189 -12.69 -8.17 -6.43
C LEU A 189 -13.08 -9.50 -5.77
N GLU A 190 -12.15 -10.44 -5.67
CA GLU A 190 -12.38 -11.76 -5.08
C GLU A 190 -12.79 -11.66 -3.63
N TRP A 191 -12.11 -10.79 -2.86
CA TRP A 191 -12.45 -10.55 -1.47
C TRP A 191 -13.88 -10.03 -1.32
N ILE A 192 -14.25 -8.97 -2.04
CA ILE A 192 -15.58 -8.35 -1.91
C ILE A 192 -16.68 -9.33 -2.34
N VAL A 193 -16.49 -10.05 -3.44
CA VAL A 193 -17.46 -11.03 -3.95
C VAL A 193 -17.68 -12.16 -2.92
N ARG A 194 -16.61 -12.67 -2.33
CA ARG A 194 -16.66 -13.73 -1.31
C ARG A 194 -17.34 -13.26 -0.02
N GLU A 195 -16.83 -12.18 0.57
CA GLU A 195 -17.31 -11.69 1.88
C GLU A 195 -18.78 -11.24 1.85
N ASN A 196 -19.24 -10.71 0.72
CA ASN A 196 -20.61 -10.29 0.54
C ASN A 196 -21.51 -11.37 -0.11
N ARG A 197 -21.00 -12.59 -0.31
CA ARG A 197 -21.72 -13.73 -0.90
C ARG A 197 -22.34 -13.41 -2.27
N LEU A 198 -21.61 -12.68 -3.11
CA LEU A 198 -22.09 -12.19 -4.40
C LEU A 198 -21.79 -13.15 -5.57
N GLY A 199 -21.19 -14.31 -5.35
CA GLY A 199 -20.77 -15.25 -6.41
C GLY A 199 -21.86 -15.69 -7.38
N GLY A 200 -23.13 -15.69 -6.96
CA GLY A 200 -24.28 -15.95 -7.84
C GLY A 200 -24.79 -14.73 -8.61
N GLN A 201 -24.32 -13.52 -8.30
CA GLN A 201 -24.81 -12.25 -8.84
C GLN A 201 -23.75 -11.50 -9.65
N VAL A 202 -22.47 -11.79 -9.39
CA VAL A 202 -21.31 -11.15 -10.02
C VAL A 202 -20.38 -12.22 -10.55
N ARG A 203 -19.82 -12.00 -11.72
CA ARG A 203 -18.82 -12.85 -12.36
C ARG A 203 -17.55 -12.04 -12.59
N ILE A 204 -16.44 -12.47 -12.00
CA ILE A 204 -15.11 -11.94 -12.29
C ILE A 204 -14.61 -12.63 -13.55
N LEU A 205 -14.25 -11.86 -14.58
CA LEU A 205 -13.76 -12.43 -15.82
C LEU A 205 -12.34 -12.98 -15.64
N PRO A 206 -11.99 -14.11 -16.27
CA PRO A 206 -10.73 -14.81 -16.00
C PRO A 206 -9.50 -14.04 -16.48
N ALA A 207 -9.63 -13.24 -17.56
CA ALA A 207 -8.49 -12.56 -18.14
C ALA A 207 -7.87 -11.52 -17.19
N VAL A 208 -6.57 -11.57 -17.05
CA VAL A 208 -5.75 -10.51 -16.45
C VAL A 208 -5.50 -9.47 -17.53
N LEU A 209 -6.07 -8.27 -17.36
CA LEU A 209 -6.01 -7.22 -18.39
C LEU A 209 -4.73 -6.40 -18.27
N LYS A 210 -4.16 -6.32 -17.07
CA LYS A 210 -2.92 -5.62 -16.77
C LYS A 210 -2.30 -6.14 -15.48
N GLU A 211 -0.97 -6.15 -15.43
CA GLU A 211 -0.20 -6.37 -14.20
C GLU A 211 0.59 -5.11 -13.90
N GLU A 212 0.53 -4.63 -12.65
CA GLU A 212 1.21 -3.40 -12.26
C GLU A 212 1.88 -3.54 -10.88
N PRO A 213 3.12 -3.02 -10.74
CA PRO A 213 3.79 -2.99 -9.46
C PRO A 213 3.20 -1.92 -8.55
N VAL A 214 3.12 -2.22 -7.26
CA VAL A 214 2.79 -1.25 -6.22
C VAL A 214 3.96 -1.05 -5.28
N TYR A 215 4.14 0.18 -4.83
CA TYR A 215 5.31 0.63 -4.10
C TYR A 215 4.96 1.17 -2.72
N PHE A 216 5.93 1.21 -1.83
CA PHE A 216 5.87 2.05 -0.66
C PHE A 216 6.27 3.47 -1.06
N TRP A 217 5.57 4.48 -0.53
CA TRP A 217 5.77 5.88 -0.90
C TRP A 217 6.11 6.70 0.32
N VAL A 218 7.08 7.60 0.20
CA VAL A 218 7.46 8.58 1.22
C VAL A 218 7.18 9.97 0.67
N SER A 219 6.45 10.80 1.42
CA SER A 219 6.20 12.20 1.07
C SER A 219 7.52 12.94 0.85
N LYS A 220 7.58 13.81 -0.16
CA LYS A 220 8.72 14.73 -0.35
C LYS A 220 8.85 15.78 0.76
N ARG A 221 7.83 15.88 1.64
CA ARG A 221 7.83 16.74 2.82
C ARG A 221 8.28 16.03 4.09
N ALA A 222 8.44 14.72 4.06
CA ALA A 222 8.99 13.96 5.18
C ALA A 222 10.46 14.30 5.42
N ASP A 223 10.95 14.01 6.62
CA ASP A 223 12.37 14.17 6.92
C ASP A 223 13.24 13.41 5.90
N PRO A 224 14.27 14.03 5.33
CA PRO A 224 15.14 13.40 4.32
C PRO A 224 15.78 12.08 4.75
N ALA A 225 15.96 11.87 6.06
CA ALA A 225 16.51 10.62 6.60
C ALA A 225 15.53 9.44 6.50
N VAL A 226 14.22 9.69 6.37
CA VAL A 226 13.18 8.65 6.36
C VAL A 226 13.29 7.73 5.16
N ALA A 227 13.44 8.28 3.96
CA ALA A 227 13.45 7.48 2.72
C ALA A 227 14.62 6.47 2.68
N PRO A 228 15.87 6.83 3.00
CA PRO A 228 16.98 5.87 3.09
C PRO A 228 16.78 4.80 4.17
N LEU A 229 16.25 5.18 5.35
CA LEU A 229 15.98 4.22 6.43
C LEU A 229 14.90 3.22 6.04
N LEU A 230 13.83 3.71 5.42
CA LEU A 230 12.75 2.87 4.92
C LEU A 230 13.25 1.89 3.86
N GLU A 231 14.09 2.36 2.92
CA GLU A 231 14.67 1.51 1.89
C GLU A 231 15.53 0.39 2.50
N GLN A 232 16.37 0.70 3.50
CA GLN A 232 17.13 -0.31 4.24
C GLN A 232 16.21 -1.33 4.95
N ALA A 233 15.13 -0.87 5.59
CA ALA A 233 14.16 -1.75 6.25
C ALA A 233 13.44 -2.65 5.22
N LEU A 234 13.06 -2.11 4.07
CA LEU A 234 12.46 -2.87 2.97
C LEU A 234 13.43 -3.94 2.46
N GLN A 235 14.70 -3.63 2.27
CA GLN A 235 15.72 -4.60 1.87
C GLN A 235 15.88 -5.73 2.92
N LYS A 236 15.89 -5.40 4.22
CA LYS A 236 15.95 -6.41 5.30
C LYS A 236 14.75 -7.36 5.27
N ILE A 237 13.50 -6.85 5.15
CA ILE A 237 12.31 -7.71 5.12
C ILE A 237 12.19 -8.54 3.83
N ARG A 238 12.77 -8.07 2.71
CA ARG A 238 12.89 -8.86 1.47
C ARG A 238 13.91 -9.98 1.63
N ALA A 239 15.13 -9.66 2.07
CA ALA A 239 16.22 -10.61 2.22
C ALA A 239 15.88 -11.73 3.22
N SER A 240 15.12 -11.43 4.29
CA SER A 240 14.64 -12.41 5.26
C SER A 240 13.46 -13.26 4.77
N GLY A 241 12.88 -12.96 3.60
CA GLY A 241 11.67 -13.60 3.09
C GLY A 241 10.38 -13.16 3.82
N GLU A 242 10.44 -12.20 4.75
CA GLU A 242 9.26 -11.75 5.50
C GLU A 242 8.21 -11.10 4.60
N LEU A 243 8.64 -10.25 3.65
CA LEU A 243 7.72 -9.65 2.68
C LEU A 243 7.02 -10.72 1.83
N ALA A 244 7.73 -11.78 1.41
CA ALA A 244 7.15 -12.88 0.64
C ALA A 244 6.09 -13.64 1.48
N ARG A 245 6.36 -13.90 2.77
CA ARG A 245 5.38 -14.52 3.68
C ARG A 245 4.13 -13.67 3.88
N ILE A 246 4.29 -12.35 4.03
CA ILE A 246 3.16 -11.42 4.13
C ILE A 246 2.33 -11.47 2.84
N ASN A 247 2.98 -11.39 1.68
CA ASN A 247 2.31 -11.44 0.39
C ASN A 247 1.56 -12.78 0.20
N GLN A 248 2.19 -13.90 0.53
CA GLN A 248 1.54 -15.21 0.47
C GLN A 248 0.31 -15.30 1.38
N ARG A 249 0.40 -14.76 2.59
CA ARG A 249 -0.72 -14.77 3.56
C ARG A 249 -1.92 -13.96 3.09
N TRP A 250 -1.70 -12.78 2.51
CA TRP A 250 -2.75 -11.81 2.27
C TRP A 250 -3.18 -11.70 0.81
N LEU A 251 -2.29 -12.01 -0.13
CA LEU A 251 -2.45 -11.67 -1.54
C LEU A 251 -2.47 -12.90 -2.44
N ALA A 252 -2.28 -14.11 -1.88
CA ALA A 252 -2.42 -15.36 -2.65
C ALA A 252 -3.85 -15.48 -3.20
N GLU A 253 -3.95 -16.00 -4.42
CA GLU A 253 -5.23 -16.35 -5.04
C GLU A 253 -5.85 -17.51 -4.24
N HIS A 254 -7.12 -17.38 -3.87
CA HIS A 254 -7.90 -18.38 -3.12
C HIS A 254 -9.03 -18.95 -3.97
#